data_c0e1f51c46d24d86dd80c4c0086bfd86
#
_entry.id   c0e1f51c46d24d86dd80c4c0086bfd86
#
_cell.length_a   1.000
_cell.length_b   1.000
_cell.length_c   1.000
_cell.angle_alpha   90.00
_cell.angle_beta   90.00
_cell.angle_gamma   90.00
#
_symmetry.space_group_name_H-M   'P 1'
#
loop_
_entity.id
_entity.type
_entity.pdbx_description
1 polymer ?
#
loop_
_entity_poly.entity_id
_entity_poly.type
_entity_poly.pdbx_seq_one_letter_code
_entity_poly.pdbx_strand_id
1 'polypeptide(L)'
;MAQTFFFYDLETSGLNPRQDRIMQFAGQRTDMDLQPIGEPYNILVTLNDDTLPSPDALMVTGITPQKTVEEGYAEAQFARMLSEEIFTPDTIAVGFNNIRFDDEFIRHLFWRNFYDPYEWTWKDGRSRWDLLDVVRLTRALRPEGIEWPIDDKGEPSNRLELITKANGIEHENAHDALADVTALIAVTKLIKQNQPQMYDYLLKMRDKKLVQKLVNVDDKKPFVYASGRYDKEFAKTTVAFPLTTSRNG
;
A
#
# COMPACT_ATOMS: atom_id res chain seq x y z
N MET A 1 -5.52 -18.64 -12.73
CA MET A 1 -5.55 -19.03 -11.29
C MET A 1 -6.63 -18.23 -10.60
N ALA A 2 -7.08 -18.64 -9.40
CA ALA A 2 -7.98 -17.78 -8.62
C ALA A 2 -7.24 -16.50 -8.20
N GLN A 3 -7.94 -15.36 -8.20
CA GLN A 3 -7.39 -14.08 -7.77
C GLN A 3 -7.01 -14.14 -6.27
N THR A 4 -5.87 -13.55 -5.90
CA THR A 4 -5.37 -13.50 -4.52
C THR A 4 -4.93 -12.09 -4.17
N PHE A 5 -4.96 -11.75 -2.89
CA PHE A 5 -4.26 -10.57 -2.40
C PHE A 5 -2.80 -10.91 -2.08
N PHE A 6 -1.94 -9.92 -2.24
CA PHE A 6 -0.60 -9.93 -1.67
C PHE A 6 -0.40 -8.62 -0.90
N PHE A 7 -0.48 -8.72 0.42
CA PHE A 7 -0.22 -7.61 1.33
C PHE A 7 1.28 -7.45 1.51
N TYR A 8 1.78 -6.22 1.42
CA TYR A 8 3.21 -5.97 1.55
C TYR A 8 3.50 -4.59 2.14
N ASP A 9 4.68 -4.47 2.69
CA ASP A 9 5.26 -3.25 3.23
C ASP A 9 6.77 -3.23 3.00
N LEU A 10 7.37 -2.03 2.95
CA LEU A 10 8.79 -1.82 2.69
C LEU A 10 9.43 -0.98 3.78
N GLU A 11 10.63 -1.39 4.22
CA GLU A 11 11.55 -0.50 4.88
C GLU A 11 12.65 -0.05 3.91
N THR A 12 12.93 1.25 3.90
CA THR A 12 13.79 1.88 2.89
C THR A 12 14.92 2.68 3.51
N SER A 13 16.01 2.89 2.76
CA SER A 13 17.16 3.68 3.21
C SER A 13 16.91 5.19 3.26
N GLY A 14 15.72 5.65 2.84
CA GLY A 14 15.31 7.05 2.81
C GLY A 14 14.00 7.22 2.04
N LEU A 15 13.61 8.45 1.71
CA LEU A 15 12.30 8.76 1.15
C LEU A 15 12.30 8.98 -0.38
N ASN A 16 13.44 8.97 -1.03
CA ASN A 16 13.55 9.25 -2.47
C ASN A 16 13.78 7.96 -3.27
N PRO A 17 12.80 7.39 -3.95
CA PRO A 17 12.91 6.10 -4.64
C PRO A 17 13.93 6.10 -5.80
N ARG A 18 14.40 7.27 -6.25
CA ARG A 18 15.44 7.38 -7.28
C ARG A 18 16.84 7.19 -6.71
N GLN A 19 17.06 7.58 -5.46
CA GLN A 19 18.36 7.59 -4.79
C GLN A 19 18.45 6.52 -3.71
N ASP A 20 17.36 6.33 -2.99
CA ASP A 20 17.27 5.37 -1.90
C ASP A 20 16.91 3.96 -2.39
N ARG A 21 17.08 2.99 -1.51
CA ARG A 21 16.90 1.55 -1.80
C ARG A 21 15.97 0.91 -0.80
N ILE A 22 15.34 -0.19 -1.22
CA ILE A 22 14.65 -1.10 -0.32
C ILE A 22 15.70 -1.81 0.54
N MET A 23 15.50 -1.81 1.86
CA MET A 23 16.32 -2.51 2.84
C MET A 23 15.62 -3.76 3.38
N GLN A 24 14.28 -3.70 3.52
CA GLN A 24 13.46 -4.84 3.90
C GLN A 24 12.16 -4.84 3.10
N PHE A 25 11.69 -6.02 2.80
CA PHE A 25 10.38 -6.30 2.23
C PHE A 25 9.70 -7.34 3.08
N ALA A 26 8.49 -7.08 3.52
CA ALA A 26 7.64 -8.08 4.11
C ALA A 26 6.36 -8.23 3.28
N GLY A 27 5.79 -9.44 3.29
CA GLY A 27 4.55 -9.67 2.59
C GLY A 27 3.88 -10.99 2.92
N GLN A 28 2.56 -11.01 2.77
CA GLN A 28 1.73 -12.17 2.99
C GLN A 28 0.69 -12.30 1.87
N ARG A 29 0.65 -13.46 1.24
CA ARG A 29 -0.44 -13.81 0.33
C ARG A 29 -1.67 -14.25 1.11
N THR A 30 -2.85 -13.84 0.66
CA THR A 30 -4.12 -14.33 1.18
C THR A 30 -5.07 -14.69 0.04
N ASP A 31 -6.07 -15.49 0.36
CA ASP A 31 -7.24 -15.66 -0.51
C ASP A 31 -8.13 -14.39 -0.48
N MET A 32 -9.25 -14.42 -1.22
CA MET A 32 -10.21 -13.32 -1.26
C MET A 32 -11.02 -13.18 0.03
N ASP A 33 -10.94 -14.17 0.93
CA ASP A 33 -11.53 -14.13 2.27
C ASP A 33 -10.51 -13.69 3.34
N LEU A 34 -9.34 -13.21 2.88
CA LEU A 34 -8.27 -12.69 3.73
C LEU A 34 -7.64 -13.76 4.63
N GLN A 35 -7.73 -15.07 4.23
CA GLN A 35 -7.04 -16.14 4.93
C GLN A 35 -5.63 -16.29 4.35
N PRO A 36 -4.59 -16.38 5.20
CA PRO A 36 -3.20 -16.54 4.74
C PRO A 36 -3.02 -17.77 3.85
N ILE A 37 -2.21 -17.64 2.80
CA ILE A 37 -1.77 -18.70 1.91
C ILE A 37 -0.25 -18.80 1.98
N GLY A 38 0.28 -19.90 2.46
CA GLY A 38 1.72 -20.11 2.62
C GLY A 38 2.32 -19.30 3.75
N GLU A 39 3.64 -19.36 3.87
CA GLU A 39 4.40 -18.61 4.86
C GLU A 39 4.56 -17.15 4.43
N PRO A 40 4.66 -16.21 5.39
CA PRO A 40 4.95 -14.81 5.10
C PRO A 40 6.38 -14.66 4.57
N TYR A 41 6.57 -13.68 3.72
CA TYR A 41 7.90 -13.22 3.31
C TYR A 41 8.41 -12.17 4.30
N ASN A 42 9.66 -12.30 4.69
CA ASN A 42 10.40 -11.27 5.42
C ASN A 42 11.84 -11.29 4.89
N ILE A 43 12.16 -10.37 4.00
CA ILE A 43 13.35 -10.41 3.15
C ILE A 43 14.15 -9.14 3.39
N LEU A 44 15.39 -9.29 3.83
CA LEU A 44 16.36 -8.20 3.79
C LEU A 44 16.98 -8.10 2.39
N VAL A 45 17.18 -6.87 1.94
CA VAL A 45 17.82 -6.57 0.65
C VAL A 45 19.13 -5.85 0.92
N THR A 46 20.22 -6.39 0.38
CA THR A 46 21.57 -5.83 0.57
C THR A 46 21.60 -4.37 0.09
N LEU A 47 21.97 -3.48 1.00
CA LEU A 47 22.28 -2.10 0.65
C LEU A 47 23.68 -2.02 0.04
N ASN A 48 23.77 -1.57 -1.21
CA ASN A 48 25.04 -1.46 -1.92
C ASN A 48 25.90 -0.31 -1.38
N ASP A 49 27.20 -0.40 -1.54
CA ASP A 49 28.19 0.59 -1.07
C ASP A 49 28.05 1.98 -1.72
N ASP A 50 27.31 2.08 -2.84
CA ASP A 50 27.02 3.34 -3.54
C ASP A 50 25.84 4.12 -2.93
N THR A 51 25.16 3.56 -1.94
CA THR A 51 23.96 4.14 -1.32
C THR A 51 24.23 4.48 0.15
N LEU A 52 24.22 5.78 0.44
CA LEU A 52 24.30 6.26 1.83
C LEU A 52 22.88 6.39 2.40
N PRO A 53 22.49 5.55 3.40
CA PRO A 53 21.17 5.63 3.97
C PRO A 53 20.97 6.89 4.82
N SER A 54 19.75 7.39 4.87
CA SER A 54 19.37 8.48 5.76
C SER A 54 19.49 8.04 7.22
N PRO A 55 20.13 8.83 8.10
CA PRO A 55 20.14 8.54 9.54
C PRO A 55 18.75 8.39 10.15
N ASP A 56 17.78 9.22 9.70
CA ASP A 56 16.40 9.15 10.18
C ASP A 56 15.74 7.81 9.80
N ALA A 57 15.99 7.31 8.58
CA ALA A 57 15.48 6.02 8.14
C ALA A 57 16.05 4.88 9.01
N LEU A 58 17.35 4.89 9.30
CA LEU A 58 17.98 3.89 10.16
C LEU A 58 17.45 3.93 11.60
N MET A 59 17.15 5.12 12.11
CA MET A 59 16.59 5.28 13.46
C MET A 59 15.14 4.78 13.55
N VAL A 60 14.38 4.92 12.49
CA VAL A 60 12.97 4.48 12.43
C VAL A 60 12.89 2.97 12.23
N THR A 61 13.62 2.43 11.25
CA THR A 61 13.53 1.01 10.87
C THR A 61 14.35 0.09 11.78
N GLY A 62 15.39 0.62 12.42
CA GLY A 62 16.36 -0.17 13.20
C GLY A 62 17.23 -1.12 12.35
N ILE A 63 17.15 -1.02 11.00
CA ILE A 63 17.89 -1.89 10.09
C ILE A 63 19.22 -1.24 9.75
N THR A 64 20.34 -1.86 10.12
CA THR A 64 21.66 -1.36 9.78
C THR A 64 22.11 -1.83 8.40
N PRO A 65 22.93 -1.04 7.67
CA PRO A 65 23.53 -1.49 6.41
C PRO A 65 24.29 -2.80 6.56
N GLN A 66 25.03 -2.98 7.67
CA GLN A 66 25.77 -4.20 7.96
C GLN A 66 24.85 -5.42 7.98
N LYS A 67 23.71 -5.33 8.67
CA LYS A 67 22.73 -6.41 8.73
C LYS A 67 22.20 -6.78 7.34
N THR A 68 21.96 -5.79 6.48
CA THR A 68 21.52 -6.06 5.11
C THR A 68 22.57 -6.74 4.26
N VAL A 69 23.86 -6.47 4.51
CA VAL A 69 25.00 -7.13 3.83
C VAL A 69 25.16 -8.58 4.30
N GLU A 70 24.99 -8.82 5.60
CA GLU A 70 25.19 -10.14 6.21
C GLU A 70 24.04 -11.11 5.89
N GLU A 71 22.79 -10.63 5.89
CA GLU A 71 21.58 -11.46 5.83
C GLU A 71 20.74 -11.24 4.58
N GLY A 72 21.02 -10.18 3.80
CA GLY A 72 20.17 -9.74 2.69
C GLY A 72 20.47 -10.42 1.36
N TYR A 73 19.46 -10.46 0.51
CA TYR A 73 19.59 -10.86 -0.89
C TYR A 73 20.12 -9.68 -1.72
N ALA A 74 20.93 -9.97 -2.73
CA ALA A 74 21.31 -8.96 -3.72
C ALA A 74 20.05 -8.38 -4.41
N GLU A 75 20.06 -7.08 -4.72
CA GLU A 75 18.91 -6.38 -5.34
C GLU A 75 18.37 -7.10 -6.59
N ALA A 76 19.26 -7.64 -7.43
CA ALA A 76 18.86 -8.37 -8.63
C ALA A 76 18.16 -9.70 -8.33
N GLN A 77 18.56 -10.40 -7.28
CA GLN A 77 17.88 -11.62 -6.83
C GLN A 77 16.48 -11.29 -6.28
N PHE A 78 16.39 -10.24 -5.48
CA PHE A 78 15.11 -9.78 -4.94
C PHE A 78 14.16 -9.31 -6.05
N ALA A 79 14.64 -8.56 -7.05
CA ALA A 79 13.84 -8.18 -8.22
C ALA A 79 13.27 -9.40 -8.96
N ARG A 80 14.08 -10.46 -9.11
CA ARG A 80 13.61 -11.72 -9.70
C ARG A 80 12.52 -12.38 -8.85
N MET A 81 12.71 -12.47 -7.53
CA MET A 81 11.70 -13.03 -6.61
C MET A 81 10.37 -12.26 -6.70
N LEU A 82 10.42 -10.92 -6.72
CA LEU A 82 9.21 -10.11 -6.90
C LEU A 82 8.49 -10.43 -8.21
N SER A 83 9.23 -10.57 -9.31
CA SER A 83 8.65 -10.79 -10.65
C SER A 83 8.11 -12.20 -10.85
N GLU A 84 8.81 -13.23 -10.36
CA GLU A 84 8.54 -14.62 -10.68
C GLU A 84 7.70 -15.35 -9.61
N GLU A 85 7.85 -14.96 -8.32
CA GLU A 85 7.28 -15.70 -7.20
C GLU A 85 6.21 -14.91 -6.44
N ILE A 86 6.41 -13.58 -6.32
CA ILE A 86 5.56 -12.73 -5.47
C ILE A 86 4.44 -12.10 -6.27
N PHE A 87 4.73 -11.30 -7.29
CA PHE A 87 3.69 -10.67 -8.13
C PHE A 87 3.30 -11.56 -9.30
N THR A 88 2.80 -12.76 -8.99
CA THR A 88 2.30 -13.73 -9.98
C THR A 88 1.02 -13.24 -10.68
N PRO A 89 0.58 -13.85 -11.81
CA PRO A 89 -0.70 -13.52 -12.43
C PRO A 89 -1.87 -13.54 -11.45
N ASP A 90 -2.88 -12.69 -11.69
CA ASP A 90 -4.09 -12.53 -10.87
C ASP A 90 -3.84 -12.02 -9.43
N THR A 91 -2.65 -11.47 -9.14
CA THR A 91 -2.35 -10.86 -7.83
C THR A 91 -2.89 -9.44 -7.72
N ILE A 92 -3.58 -9.15 -6.61
CA ILE A 92 -3.90 -7.80 -6.15
C ILE A 92 -2.85 -7.41 -5.12
N ALA A 93 -1.93 -6.52 -5.47
CA ALA A 93 -0.93 -5.98 -4.55
C ALA A 93 -1.56 -4.92 -3.64
N VAL A 94 -1.42 -5.09 -2.33
CA VAL A 94 -2.07 -4.25 -1.30
C VAL A 94 -1.02 -3.73 -0.33
N GLY A 95 -1.02 -2.42 -0.11
CA GLY A 95 -0.20 -1.79 0.91
C GLY A 95 -0.92 -0.60 1.56
N PHE A 96 -0.23 0.13 2.40
CA PHE A 96 -0.75 1.33 3.08
C PHE A 96 -0.03 2.59 2.56
N ASN A 97 -0.68 3.38 1.73
CA ASN A 97 -0.06 4.47 0.96
C ASN A 97 0.92 3.98 -0.12
N ASN A 98 0.85 2.71 -0.47
CA ASN A 98 1.79 2.04 -1.36
C ASN A 98 1.85 2.68 -2.75
N ILE A 99 0.72 3.10 -3.33
CA ILE A 99 0.70 3.72 -4.68
C ILE A 99 1.56 4.99 -4.75
N ARG A 100 1.75 5.68 -3.63
CA ARG A 100 2.51 6.93 -3.55
C ARG A 100 3.92 6.76 -3.01
N PHE A 101 4.23 5.60 -2.39
CA PHE A 101 5.51 5.35 -1.76
C PHE A 101 6.12 4.01 -2.20
N ASP A 102 5.66 2.89 -1.70
CA ASP A 102 6.27 1.56 -1.90
C ASP A 102 6.35 1.16 -3.38
N ASP A 103 5.26 1.38 -4.12
CA ASP A 103 5.19 1.09 -5.55
C ASP A 103 6.27 1.85 -6.35
N GLU A 104 6.61 3.07 -5.93
CA GLU A 104 7.66 3.84 -6.58
C GLU A 104 9.03 3.22 -6.34
N PHE A 105 9.31 2.68 -5.15
CA PHE A 105 10.53 1.94 -4.87
C PHE A 105 10.62 0.65 -5.68
N ILE A 106 9.53 -0.13 -5.75
CA ILE A 106 9.46 -1.35 -6.57
C ILE A 106 9.65 -1.01 -8.06
N ARG A 107 9.03 0.08 -8.54
CA ARG A 107 9.19 0.54 -9.92
C ARG A 107 10.64 0.89 -10.25
N HIS A 108 11.33 1.62 -9.37
CA HIS A 108 12.74 1.95 -9.56
C HIS A 108 13.65 0.74 -9.42
N LEU A 109 13.37 -0.20 -8.53
CA LEU A 109 14.06 -1.47 -8.42
C LEU A 109 13.96 -2.26 -9.73
N PHE A 110 12.76 -2.44 -10.28
CA PHE A 110 12.57 -3.14 -11.55
C PHE A 110 13.29 -2.45 -12.70
N TRP A 111 13.20 -1.14 -12.79
CA TRP A 111 13.91 -0.37 -13.82
C TRP A 111 15.44 -0.56 -13.76
N ARG A 112 16.03 -0.49 -12.57
CA ARG A 112 17.48 -0.71 -12.38
C ARG A 112 17.93 -2.12 -12.73
N ASN A 113 17.04 -3.11 -12.57
CA ASN A 113 17.32 -4.51 -12.84
C ASN A 113 16.80 -5.00 -14.21
N PHE A 114 16.49 -4.07 -15.12
CA PHE A 114 16.07 -4.33 -16.51
C PHE A 114 14.76 -5.09 -16.67
N TYR A 115 13.86 -5.03 -15.67
CA TYR A 115 12.47 -5.44 -15.79
C TYR A 115 11.59 -4.27 -16.23
N ASP A 116 10.43 -4.55 -16.84
CA ASP A 116 9.42 -3.51 -17.07
C ASP A 116 8.91 -2.96 -15.73
N PRO A 117 9.03 -1.64 -15.48
CA PRO A 117 8.72 -1.05 -14.19
C PRO A 117 7.21 -0.95 -13.88
N TYR A 118 6.34 -1.29 -14.83
CA TYR A 118 4.89 -1.10 -14.71
C TYR A 118 4.08 -2.38 -14.85
N GLU A 119 4.53 -3.40 -15.60
CA GLU A 119 3.76 -4.61 -15.93
C GLU A 119 3.24 -5.36 -14.69
N TRP A 120 3.99 -5.36 -13.60
CA TRP A 120 3.59 -5.98 -12.34
C TRP A 120 2.32 -5.39 -11.73
N THR A 121 1.88 -4.22 -12.19
CA THR A 121 0.71 -3.50 -11.66
C THR A 121 -0.57 -3.73 -12.45
N TRP A 122 -0.51 -4.34 -13.65
CA TRP A 122 -1.68 -4.45 -14.52
C TRP A 122 -1.69 -5.67 -15.45
N LYS A 123 -0.52 -6.19 -15.82
CA LYS A 123 -0.42 -7.31 -16.78
C LYS A 123 -0.91 -8.62 -16.17
N ASP A 124 -1.51 -9.50 -16.99
CA ASP A 124 -1.96 -10.85 -16.59
C ASP A 124 -2.90 -10.84 -15.37
N GLY A 125 -3.88 -9.93 -15.34
CA GLY A 125 -4.86 -9.86 -14.26
C GLY A 125 -4.36 -9.22 -12.96
N ARG A 126 -3.12 -8.75 -12.92
CA ARG A 126 -2.58 -8.03 -11.76
C ARG A 126 -3.27 -6.70 -11.56
N SER A 127 -3.31 -6.23 -10.33
CA SER A 127 -3.83 -4.91 -9.97
C SER A 127 -3.25 -4.45 -8.64
N ARG A 128 -3.49 -3.18 -8.30
CA ARG A 128 -3.05 -2.58 -7.03
C ARG A 128 -4.23 -2.06 -6.24
N TRP A 129 -4.11 -2.05 -4.93
CA TRP A 129 -5.13 -1.50 -4.04
C TRP A 129 -4.47 -0.81 -2.84
N ASP A 130 -4.71 0.47 -2.67
CA ASP A 130 -4.13 1.27 -1.58
C ASP A 130 -5.12 1.33 -0.41
N LEU A 131 -4.79 0.67 0.69
CA LEU A 131 -5.67 0.58 1.85
C LEU A 131 -5.85 1.94 2.56
N LEU A 132 -4.91 2.87 2.46
CA LEU A 132 -5.07 4.20 3.03
C LEU A 132 -6.22 4.98 2.36
N ASP A 133 -6.40 4.86 1.06
CA ASP A 133 -7.52 5.51 0.37
C ASP A 133 -8.85 4.80 0.70
N VAL A 134 -8.84 3.48 0.93
CA VAL A 134 -9.99 2.73 1.45
C VAL A 134 -10.39 3.20 2.85
N VAL A 135 -9.41 3.34 3.75
CA VAL A 135 -9.60 3.87 5.12
C VAL A 135 -10.19 5.28 5.07
N ARG A 136 -9.65 6.17 4.27
CA ARG A 136 -10.14 7.56 4.11
C ARG A 136 -11.61 7.60 3.68
N LEU A 137 -11.96 6.83 2.64
CA LEU A 137 -13.32 6.80 2.11
C LEU A 137 -14.31 6.11 3.05
N THR A 138 -13.89 5.05 3.73
CA THR A 138 -14.72 4.38 4.72
C THR A 138 -15.01 5.29 5.91
N ARG A 139 -13.99 5.94 6.46
CA ARG A 139 -14.14 6.90 7.54
C ARG A 139 -15.08 8.06 7.19
N ALA A 140 -14.95 8.59 5.97
CA ALA A 140 -15.73 9.73 5.53
C ALA A 140 -17.20 9.40 5.22
N LEU A 141 -17.48 8.20 4.69
CA LEU A 141 -18.77 7.87 4.10
C LEU A 141 -19.55 6.80 4.87
N ARG A 142 -18.85 5.94 5.59
CA ARG A 142 -19.42 4.79 6.33
C ARG A 142 -18.59 4.51 7.58
N PRO A 143 -18.60 5.44 8.57
CA PRO A 143 -17.73 5.31 9.74
C PRO A 143 -18.21 4.28 10.77
N GLU A 144 -19.45 3.81 10.68
CA GLU A 144 -20.09 3.02 11.72
C GLU A 144 -19.43 1.65 11.91
N GLY A 145 -19.29 1.22 13.16
CA GLY A 145 -18.74 -0.08 13.54
C GLY A 145 -17.21 -0.15 13.56
N ILE A 146 -16.53 0.97 13.33
CA ILE A 146 -15.07 1.09 13.39
C ILE A 146 -14.71 2.26 14.30
N GLU A 147 -13.79 2.05 15.24
CA GLU A 147 -13.26 3.11 16.08
C GLU A 147 -12.18 3.90 15.34
N TRP A 148 -12.46 5.20 15.13
CA TRP A 148 -11.58 6.07 14.35
C TRP A 148 -10.70 6.90 15.27
N PRO A 149 -9.36 6.74 15.18
CA PRO A 149 -8.45 7.38 16.10
C PRO A 149 -8.34 8.90 15.89
N ILE A 150 -7.98 9.55 16.99
CA ILE A 150 -7.58 10.94 17.06
C ILE A 150 -6.11 10.96 17.49
N ASP A 151 -5.29 11.82 16.92
CA ASP A 151 -3.88 11.95 17.28
C ASP A 151 -3.68 12.79 18.57
N ASP A 152 -2.43 12.89 19.01
CA ASP A 152 -2.06 13.60 20.24
C ASP A 152 -2.39 15.12 20.20
N LYS A 153 -2.72 15.64 19.02
CA LYS A 153 -3.14 17.04 18.82
C LYS A 153 -4.66 17.19 18.80
N GLY A 154 -5.42 16.12 19.01
CA GLY A 154 -6.87 16.11 18.93
C GLY A 154 -7.42 16.11 17.51
N GLU A 155 -6.60 15.77 16.51
CA GLU A 155 -7.01 15.74 15.11
C GLU A 155 -7.26 14.32 14.59
N PRO A 156 -8.20 14.15 13.63
CA PRO A 156 -8.43 12.86 12.98
C PRO A 156 -7.16 12.31 12.36
N SER A 157 -6.82 11.05 12.69
CA SER A 157 -5.65 10.35 12.15
C SER A 157 -6.07 9.08 11.40
N ASN A 158 -5.38 8.82 10.28
CA ASN A 158 -5.53 7.59 9.52
C ASN A 158 -4.24 6.75 9.55
N ARG A 159 -3.40 6.94 10.55
CA ARG A 159 -2.17 6.15 10.74
C ARG A 159 -2.54 4.72 11.15
N LEU A 160 -1.86 3.74 10.54
CA LEU A 160 -2.16 2.32 10.70
C LEU A 160 -2.10 1.89 12.18
N GLU A 161 -1.04 2.27 12.86
CA GLU A 161 -0.80 1.94 14.27
C GLU A 161 -1.85 2.56 15.22
N LEU A 162 -2.42 3.70 14.86
CA LEU A 162 -3.49 4.31 15.66
C LEU A 162 -4.85 3.63 15.40
N ILE A 163 -5.12 3.22 14.16
CA ILE A 163 -6.33 2.49 13.80
C ILE A 163 -6.34 1.13 14.50
N THR A 164 -5.24 0.39 14.44
CA THR A 164 -5.11 -0.92 15.11
C THR A 164 -5.32 -0.78 16.60
N LYS A 165 -4.64 0.17 17.24
CA LYS A 165 -4.77 0.44 18.67
C LYS A 165 -6.21 0.79 19.07
N ALA A 166 -6.89 1.67 18.33
CA ALA A 166 -8.26 2.07 18.62
C ALA A 166 -9.25 0.91 18.55
N ASN A 167 -8.99 -0.07 17.67
CA ASN A 167 -9.88 -1.22 17.45
C ASN A 167 -9.42 -2.50 18.18
N GLY A 168 -8.47 -2.41 19.12
CA GLY A 168 -7.99 -3.55 19.90
C GLY A 168 -7.29 -4.63 19.06
N ILE A 169 -6.70 -4.25 17.93
CA ILE A 169 -5.90 -5.12 17.06
C ILE A 169 -4.45 -5.08 17.56
N GLU A 170 -3.89 -6.25 17.83
CA GLU A 170 -2.48 -6.38 18.22
C GLU A 170 -1.58 -5.87 17.07
N HIS A 171 -0.73 -4.93 17.38
CA HIS A 171 0.24 -4.36 16.46
C HIS A 171 1.47 -3.97 17.29
N GLU A 172 2.19 -5.00 17.75
CA GLU A 172 3.45 -4.83 18.45
C GLU A 172 4.57 -4.57 17.42
N ASN A 173 5.50 -3.69 17.75
CA ASN A 173 6.62 -3.30 16.89
C ASN A 173 6.20 -2.62 15.57
N ALA A 174 5.41 -1.55 15.65
CA ALA A 174 5.21 -0.66 14.50
C ALA A 174 6.58 -0.26 13.91
N HIS A 175 6.69 -0.28 12.56
CA HIS A 175 7.94 -0.18 11.79
C HIS A 175 8.80 -1.46 11.74
N ASP A 176 8.24 -2.61 12.09
CA ASP A 176 8.67 -3.90 11.58
C ASP A 176 7.75 -4.24 10.40
N ALA A 177 8.29 -4.36 9.20
CA ALA A 177 7.49 -4.54 7.99
C ALA A 177 6.52 -5.73 8.06
N LEU A 178 6.87 -6.82 8.76
CA LEU A 178 5.97 -7.97 8.89
C LEU A 178 4.84 -7.71 9.88
N ALA A 179 5.09 -6.96 10.96
CA ALA A 179 4.04 -6.52 11.87
C ALA A 179 3.06 -5.58 11.16
N ASP A 180 3.56 -4.67 10.33
CA ASP A 180 2.73 -3.77 9.51
C ASP A 180 1.88 -4.53 8.49
N VAL A 181 2.41 -5.55 7.82
CA VAL A 181 1.65 -6.44 6.93
C VAL A 181 0.52 -7.17 7.68
N THR A 182 0.79 -7.66 8.89
CA THR A 182 -0.23 -8.32 9.72
C THR A 182 -1.35 -7.33 10.10
N ALA A 183 -0.97 -6.12 10.47
CA ALA A 183 -1.89 -5.03 10.77
C ALA A 183 -2.74 -4.62 9.55
N LEU A 184 -2.13 -4.56 8.36
CA LEU A 184 -2.84 -4.30 7.09
C LEU A 184 -3.94 -5.33 6.84
N ILE A 185 -3.65 -6.62 6.98
CA ILE A 185 -4.63 -7.70 6.81
C ILE A 185 -5.76 -7.55 7.84
N ALA A 186 -5.42 -7.27 9.10
CA ALA A 186 -6.39 -7.14 10.19
C ALA A 186 -7.33 -5.94 9.98
N VAL A 187 -6.80 -4.77 9.57
CA VAL A 187 -7.61 -3.58 9.24
C VAL A 187 -8.47 -3.83 8.00
N THR A 188 -7.97 -4.55 7.01
CA THR A 188 -8.77 -4.96 5.84
C THR A 188 -9.93 -5.86 6.24
N LYS A 189 -9.70 -6.84 7.14
CA LYS A 189 -10.76 -7.69 7.73
C LYS A 189 -11.78 -6.85 8.50
N LEU A 190 -11.33 -5.92 9.33
CA LEU A 190 -12.19 -5.01 10.10
C LEU A 190 -13.14 -4.24 9.17
N ILE A 191 -12.64 -3.66 8.09
CA ILE A 191 -13.45 -2.93 7.10
C ILE A 191 -14.42 -3.89 6.39
N LYS A 192 -13.96 -5.06 5.93
CA LYS A 192 -14.80 -6.07 5.26
C LYS A 192 -15.95 -6.53 6.14
N GLN A 193 -15.71 -6.72 7.44
CA GLN A 193 -16.72 -7.19 8.41
C GLN A 193 -17.77 -6.11 8.75
N ASN A 194 -17.34 -4.88 8.99
CA ASN A 194 -18.24 -3.82 9.44
C ASN A 194 -18.87 -3.06 8.27
N GLN A 195 -18.20 -2.94 7.14
CA GLN A 195 -18.67 -2.19 5.97
C GLN A 195 -18.52 -2.99 4.66
N PRO A 196 -19.14 -4.18 4.53
CA PRO A 196 -18.91 -5.10 3.41
C PRO A 196 -19.26 -4.49 2.05
N GLN A 197 -20.32 -3.71 1.96
CA GLN A 197 -20.71 -3.05 0.70
C GLN A 197 -19.70 -1.99 0.27
N MET A 198 -19.13 -1.24 1.23
CA MET A 198 -18.09 -0.25 0.96
C MET A 198 -16.78 -0.93 0.55
N TYR A 199 -16.40 -2.01 1.24
CA TYR A 199 -15.27 -2.85 0.89
C TYR A 199 -15.36 -3.35 -0.56
N ASP A 200 -16.47 -3.99 -0.92
CA ASP A 200 -16.69 -4.52 -2.27
C ASP A 200 -16.69 -3.44 -3.34
N TYR A 201 -17.30 -2.29 -3.04
CA TYR A 201 -17.31 -1.14 -3.94
C TYR A 201 -15.89 -0.62 -4.19
N LEU A 202 -15.13 -0.35 -3.15
CA LEU A 202 -13.77 0.18 -3.26
C LEU A 202 -12.79 -0.83 -3.87
N LEU A 203 -12.98 -2.11 -3.60
CA LEU A 203 -12.20 -3.16 -4.25
C LEU A 203 -12.45 -3.19 -5.78
N LYS A 204 -13.69 -2.95 -6.24
CA LYS A 204 -14.02 -2.82 -7.67
C LYS A 204 -13.41 -1.55 -8.27
N MET A 205 -13.36 -0.44 -7.52
CA MET A 205 -12.85 0.85 -8.00
C MET A 205 -11.33 0.87 -8.27
N ARG A 206 -10.59 -0.21 -8.03
CA ARG A 206 -9.22 -0.37 -8.53
C ARG A 206 -9.17 -0.52 -10.07
N ASP A 207 -10.28 -0.88 -10.69
CA ASP A 207 -10.37 -0.96 -12.16
C ASP A 207 -10.50 0.45 -12.78
N LYS A 208 -9.46 0.84 -13.52
CA LYS A 208 -9.40 2.13 -14.23
C LYS A 208 -10.62 2.36 -15.13
N LYS A 209 -11.16 1.32 -15.77
CA LYS A 209 -12.33 1.43 -16.67
C LYS A 209 -13.61 1.79 -15.90
N LEU A 210 -13.76 1.26 -14.68
CA LEU A 210 -14.88 1.60 -13.79
C LEU A 210 -14.77 3.04 -13.30
N VAL A 211 -13.56 3.46 -12.90
CA VAL A 211 -13.30 4.84 -12.48
C VAL A 211 -13.55 5.82 -13.62
N GLN A 212 -13.12 5.50 -14.86
CA GLN A 212 -13.39 6.33 -16.05
C GLN A 212 -14.89 6.51 -16.33
N LYS A 213 -15.72 5.48 -16.04
CA LYS A 213 -17.17 5.60 -16.16
C LYS A 213 -17.77 6.50 -15.08
N LEU A 214 -17.21 6.46 -13.86
CA LEU A 214 -17.63 7.32 -12.75
C LEU A 214 -17.25 8.78 -13.01
N VAL A 215 -16.04 9.01 -13.53
CA VAL A 215 -15.49 10.35 -13.82
C VAL A 215 -15.75 10.67 -15.30
N ASN A 216 -17.03 10.75 -15.69
CA ASN A 216 -17.44 11.03 -17.06
C ASN A 216 -17.77 12.52 -17.24
N VAL A 217 -17.03 13.18 -18.14
CA VAL A 217 -17.22 14.62 -18.45
C VAL A 217 -18.56 14.89 -19.14
N ASP A 218 -19.06 13.94 -19.93
CA ASP A 218 -20.33 14.09 -20.66
C ASP A 218 -21.53 13.97 -19.71
N ASP A 219 -21.46 13.04 -18.76
CA ASP A 219 -22.52 12.82 -17.77
C ASP A 219 -22.60 13.93 -16.73
N LYS A 220 -21.50 14.64 -16.48
CA LYS A 220 -21.41 15.75 -15.52
C LYS A 220 -22.00 15.40 -14.15
N LYS A 221 -21.71 14.20 -13.64
CA LYS A 221 -22.17 13.76 -12.33
C LYS A 221 -21.08 14.01 -11.28
N PRO A 222 -21.44 14.53 -10.09
CA PRO A 222 -20.48 14.67 -9.00
C PRO A 222 -20.08 13.28 -8.47
N PHE A 223 -18.85 13.18 -8.00
CA PHE A 223 -18.31 11.98 -7.37
C PHE A 223 -17.49 12.36 -6.13
N VAL A 224 -17.36 11.42 -5.18
CA VAL A 224 -16.50 11.62 -4.02
C VAL A 224 -15.06 11.25 -4.38
N TYR A 225 -14.13 12.12 -4.00
CA TYR A 225 -12.70 11.91 -4.20
C TYR A 225 -11.94 12.07 -2.90
N ALA A 226 -11.08 11.10 -2.58
CA ALA A 226 -10.19 11.13 -1.42
C ALA A 226 -8.77 11.49 -1.83
N SER A 227 -8.12 12.36 -1.06
CA SER A 227 -6.71 12.71 -1.28
C SER A 227 -6.07 13.22 0.00
N GLY A 228 -4.83 12.81 0.27
CA GLY A 228 -4.03 13.34 1.37
C GLY A 228 -3.80 14.86 1.35
N ARG A 229 -4.06 15.50 0.20
CA ARG A 229 -3.92 16.97 0.02
C ARG A 229 -5.10 17.78 0.59
N TYR A 230 -6.25 17.12 0.83
CA TYR A 230 -7.39 17.80 1.42
C TYR A 230 -7.25 17.90 2.93
N ASP A 231 -8.03 18.81 3.54
CA ASP A 231 -8.03 19.04 4.96
C ASP A 231 -8.54 17.82 5.75
N LYS A 232 -8.03 17.67 6.98
CA LYS A 232 -8.45 16.61 7.91
C LYS A 232 -9.89 16.83 8.40
N GLU A 233 -10.35 18.09 8.48
CA GLU A 233 -11.72 18.44 8.84
C GLU A 233 -12.76 17.75 7.96
N PHE A 234 -12.45 17.58 6.67
CA PHE A 234 -13.32 16.87 5.71
C PHE A 234 -12.92 15.41 5.51
N ALA A 235 -12.27 14.78 6.50
CA ALA A 235 -11.79 13.41 6.45
C ALA A 235 -10.96 13.11 5.18
N LYS A 236 -10.18 14.09 4.70
CA LYS A 236 -9.37 13.97 3.46
C LYS A 236 -10.18 13.67 2.20
N THR A 237 -11.46 14.05 2.16
CA THR A 237 -12.38 13.81 1.03
C THR A 237 -13.04 15.10 0.56
N THR A 238 -13.51 15.08 -0.68
CA THR A 238 -14.33 16.17 -1.25
C THR A 238 -15.32 15.61 -2.28
N VAL A 239 -16.32 16.41 -2.63
CA VAL A 239 -17.16 16.17 -3.79
C VAL A 239 -16.54 16.89 -4.99
N ALA A 240 -16.11 16.13 -5.98
CA ALA A 240 -15.53 16.64 -7.22
C ALA A 240 -16.54 16.58 -8.36
N PHE A 241 -16.35 17.44 -9.38
CA PHE A 241 -17.20 17.50 -10.56
C PHE A 241 -16.32 17.49 -11.82
N PRO A 242 -16.56 16.58 -12.78
CA PRO A 242 -15.76 16.51 -13.99
C PRO A 242 -16.15 17.65 -14.95
N LEU A 243 -15.20 18.53 -15.27
CA LEU A 243 -15.43 19.69 -16.13
C LEU A 243 -14.96 19.47 -17.56
N THR A 244 -13.77 18.92 -17.72
CA THR A 244 -13.11 18.72 -19.02
C THR A 244 -12.01 17.67 -18.92
N THR A 245 -11.61 17.13 -20.05
CA THR A 245 -10.41 16.29 -20.16
C THR A 245 -9.19 17.13 -20.51
N SER A 246 -8.02 16.77 -19.98
CA SER A 246 -6.75 17.35 -20.41
C SER A 246 -6.43 16.93 -21.85
N ARG A 247 -5.75 17.82 -22.61
CA ARG A 247 -5.27 17.49 -23.98
C ARG A 247 -4.24 16.36 -24.01
N ASN A 248 -3.62 16.07 -22.87
CA ASN A 248 -2.57 15.06 -22.75
C ASN A 248 -3.04 13.76 -22.08
N GLY A 249 -4.33 13.52 -21.98
CA GLY A 249 -4.93 12.28 -21.44
C GLY A 249 -5.24 12.36 -19.96
#